data_c992b656decbcdb4d7261bf89367da17
#
_entry.id   c992b656decbcdb4d7261bf89367da17
#
_cell.length_a   1.000
_cell.length_b   1.000
_cell.length_c   1.000
_cell.angle_alpha   90.00
_cell.angle_beta   90.00
_cell.angle_gamma   90.00
#
_symmetry.space_group_name_H-M   'P 1'
#
loop_
_entity.id
_entity.type
_entity.pdbx_description
1 polymer ?
#
loop_
_entity_poly.entity_id
_entity_poly.type
_entity_poly.pdbx_seq_one_letter_code
_entity_poly.pdbx_strand_id
1 'polypeptide(L)'
;MEAIKTYLDNVFAAYPQSNEVQALKRDMLANMEEKYIMLRQGGKSEHEAAYSVIADFGNIEEITAELGLDIKSGEVEEAIFLTWNDVQTYLTKAKQSGIWIGLGVWLIIAGVSSVVLLDNVFILFVTVAIAVTMFIVNGNKMSPYASYEEISLRLDSNTREKIETERARFMPSCTAMVAGGIALILLVVGAVTVIDFPIPLFLNIVGFSVFLFIIAGSYSSAFDILLGKGDYANKEAVKKSGRIVGTLAAVYWPVATAIALWQLFIGNAYFWVVWPVAGVLFGGICGGIAVWYGTKDKNNK
;
A
#
# COMPACT_ATOMS: atom_id res chain seq x y z
N MET A 1 -7.16 29.70 -30.23
CA MET A 1 -6.37 28.56 -30.79
C MET A 1 -5.58 27.78 -29.75
N GLU A 2 -4.85 28.42 -28.86
CA GLU A 2 -4.04 27.77 -27.84
C GLU A 2 -4.85 26.85 -26.91
N ALA A 3 -6.09 27.24 -26.55
CA ALA A 3 -7.01 26.46 -25.77
C ALA A 3 -7.38 25.09 -26.42
N ILE A 4 -7.56 25.09 -27.77
CA ILE A 4 -7.87 23.84 -28.51
C ILE A 4 -6.66 22.90 -28.52
N LYS A 5 -5.44 23.44 -28.73
CA LYS A 5 -4.20 22.64 -28.66
C LYS A 5 -3.99 22.04 -27.27
N THR A 6 -4.12 22.86 -26.23
CA THR A 6 -4.00 22.41 -24.83
C THR A 6 -5.05 21.35 -24.49
N TYR A 7 -6.29 21.50 -24.98
CA TYR A 7 -7.34 20.51 -24.80
C TYR A 7 -6.94 19.16 -25.43
N LEU A 8 -6.55 19.18 -26.71
CA LEU A 8 -6.12 17.95 -27.41
C LEU A 8 -4.87 17.34 -26.78
N ASP A 9 -3.89 18.16 -26.36
CA ASP A 9 -2.70 17.67 -25.67
C ASP A 9 -3.06 16.94 -24.38
N ASN A 10 -3.98 17.47 -23.59
CA ASN A 10 -4.44 16.84 -22.34
C ASN A 10 -5.22 15.56 -22.61
N VAL A 11 -6.12 15.54 -23.58
CA VAL A 11 -6.92 14.36 -23.91
C VAL A 11 -6.03 13.25 -24.48
N PHE A 12 -5.14 13.58 -25.44
CA PHE A 12 -4.25 12.60 -26.03
C PHE A 12 -3.05 12.19 -25.14
N ALA A 13 -2.81 12.90 -24.02
CA ALA A 13 -1.81 12.50 -23.04
C ALA A 13 -2.13 11.14 -22.36
N ALA A 14 -3.41 10.76 -22.34
CA ALA A 14 -3.85 9.46 -21.78
C ALA A 14 -3.63 8.29 -22.76
N TYR A 15 -3.29 8.54 -24.03
CA TYR A 15 -3.18 7.52 -25.06
C TYR A 15 -1.72 7.14 -25.38
N PRO A 16 -1.46 5.89 -25.83
CA PRO A 16 -0.11 5.49 -26.23
C PRO A 16 0.39 6.32 -27.39
N GLN A 17 1.69 6.66 -27.37
CA GLN A 17 2.35 7.49 -28.39
C GLN A 17 2.62 6.68 -29.68
N SER A 18 1.60 6.01 -30.24
CA SER A 18 1.71 5.31 -31.52
C SER A 18 1.61 6.29 -32.70
N ASN A 19 2.14 5.87 -33.86
CA ASN A 19 2.06 6.69 -35.07
C ASN A 19 0.61 6.95 -35.50
N GLU A 20 -0.29 6.00 -35.24
CA GLU A 20 -1.70 6.09 -35.55
C GLU A 20 -2.42 7.12 -34.65
N VAL A 21 -2.13 7.11 -33.34
CA VAL A 21 -2.68 8.09 -32.39
C VAL A 21 -2.15 9.50 -32.67
N GLN A 22 -0.90 9.63 -33.09
CA GLN A 22 -0.35 10.93 -33.49
C GLN A 22 -0.92 11.44 -34.83
N ALA A 23 -1.24 10.54 -35.76
CA ALA A 23 -1.92 10.90 -37.00
C ALA A 23 -3.33 11.38 -36.69
N LEU A 24 -4.11 10.62 -35.91
CA LEU A 24 -5.45 10.99 -35.48
C LEU A 24 -5.48 12.35 -34.76
N LYS A 25 -4.56 12.60 -33.85
CA LYS A 25 -4.43 13.89 -33.15
C LYS A 25 -4.20 15.07 -34.12
N ARG A 26 -3.35 14.84 -35.14
CA ARG A 26 -3.09 15.88 -36.18
C ARG A 26 -4.34 16.15 -37.03
N ASP A 27 -5.04 15.10 -37.44
CA ASP A 27 -6.25 15.23 -38.25
C ASP A 27 -7.37 15.94 -37.46
N MET A 28 -7.54 15.57 -36.19
CA MET A 28 -8.50 16.22 -35.30
C MET A 28 -8.13 17.71 -35.10
N LEU A 29 -6.87 18.02 -34.87
CA LEU A 29 -6.41 19.41 -34.74
C LEU A 29 -6.73 20.23 -36.00
N ALA A 30 -6.46 19.68 -37.17
CA ALA A 30 -6.75 20.36 -38.46
C ALA A 30 -8.26 20.62 -38.62
N ASN A 31 -9.10 19.66 -38.33
CA ASN A 31 -10.56 19.84 -38.41
C ASN A 31 -11.08 20.86 -37.39
N MET A 32 -10.54 20.84 -36.15
CA MET A 32 -10.89 21.81 -35.12
C MET A 32 -10.41 23.25 -35.50
N GLU A 33 -9.23 23.36 -36.11
CA GLU A 33 -8.70 24.64 -36.62
C GLU A 33 -9.58 25.24 -37.74
N GLU A 34 -10.00 24.40 -38.67
CA GLU A 34 -10.90 24.85 -39.78
C GLU A 34 -12.23 25.36 -39.21
N LYS A 35 -12.84 24.59 -38.30
CA LYS A 35 -14.11 24.99 -37.67
C LYS A 35 -13.95 26.26 -36.83
N TYR A 36 -12.85 26.41 -36.11
CA TYR A 36 -12.53 27.60 -35.33
C TYR A 36 -12.46 28.86 -36.25
N ILE A 37 -11.76 28.73 -37.37
CA ILE A 37 -11.63 29.82 -38.34
C ILE A 37 -13.00 30.24 -38.90
N MET A 38 -13.85 29.26 -39.27
CA MET A 38 -15.21 29.51 -39.72
C MET A 38 -16.06 30.27 -38.68
N LEU A 39 -15.98 29.85 -37.41
CA LEU A 39 -16.72 30.50 -36.34
C LEU A 39 -16.20 31.92 -36.04
N ARG A 40 -14.90 32.15 -36.17
CA ARG A 40 -14.27 33.49 -36.06
C ARG A 40 -14.70 34.42 -37.20
N GLN A 41 -14.74 33.89 -38.42
CA GLN A 41 -15.24 34.65 -39.60
C GLN A 41 -16.74 34.96 -39.47
N GLY A 42 -17.50 34.10 -38.80
CA GLY A 42 -18.91 34.30 -38.46
C GLY A 42 -19.18 35.30 -37.33
N GLY A 43 -18.13 35.99 -36.81
CA GLY A 43 -18.24 37.04 -35.82
C GLY A 43 -18.23 36.63 -34.36
N LYS A 44 -17.99 35.33 -34.05
CA LYS A 44 -17.83 34.89 -32.65
C LYS A 44 -16.51 35.40 -32.05
N SER A 45 -16.52 35.67 -30.75
CA SER A 45 -15.31 35.98 -29.99
C SER A 45 -14.33 34.79 -29.96
N GLU A 46 -13.06 35.04 -29.67
CA GLU A 46 -12.05 33.98 -29.61
C GLU A 46 -12.40 32.86 -28.59
N HIS A 47 -12.88 33.24 -27.41
CA HIS A 47 -13.29 32.32 -26.39
C HIS A 47 -14.55 31.52 -26.75
N GLU A 48 -15.55 32.17 -27.32
CA GLU A 48 -16.80 31.49 -27.77
C GLU A 48 -16.55 30.55 -28.93
N ALA A 49 -15.67 30.91 -29.88
CA ALA A 49 -15.31 30.03 -30.99
C ALA A 49 -14.57 28.79 -30.49
N ALA A 50 -13.57 28.97 -29.61
CA ALA A 50 -12.82 27.83 -29.00
C ALA A 50 -13.74 26.91 -28.20
N TYR A 51 -14.58 27.50 -27.34
CA TYR A 51 -15.53 26.69 -26.53
C TYR A 51 -16.53 25.93 -27.40
N SER A 52 -17.10 26.56 -28.43
CA SER A 52 -18.04 25.93 -29.38
C SER A 52 -17.37 24.75 -30.10
N VAL A 53 -16.12 24.90 -30.54
CA VAL A 53 -15.38 23.83 -31.22
C VAL A 53 -15.16 22.65 -30.26
N ILE A 54 -14.71 22.89 -29.04
CA ILE A 54 -14.45 21.84 -28.05
C ILE A 54 -15.75 21.12 -27.69
N ALA A 55 -16.86 21.86 -27.50
CA ALA A 55 -18.15 21.28 -27.16
C ALA A 55 -18.75 20.43 -28.29
N ASP A 56 -18.56 20.83 -29.55
CA ASP A 56 -19.10 20.15 -30.71
C ASP A 56 -18.33 18.87 -31.10
N PHE A 57 -17.07 18.78 -30.73
CA PHE A 57 -16.24 17.57 -30.98
C PHE A 57 -16.55 16.39 -30.04
N GLY A 58 -17.34 16.61 -28.99
CA GLY A 58 -17.88 15.57 -28.13
C GLY A 58 -16.86 14.73 -27.36
N ASN A 59 -17.25 13.51 -27.01
CA ASN A 59 -16.41 12.56 -26.31
C ASN A 59 -15.46 11.84 -27.28
N ILE A 60 -14.17 12.09 -27.19
CA ILE A 60 -13.15 11.46 -28.05
C ILE A 60 -13.14 9.94 -27.93
N GLU A 61 -13.60 9.38 -26.79
CA GLU A 61 -13.75 7.93 -26.57
C GLU A 61 -14.73 7.31 -27.59
N GLU A 62 -15.78 8.02 -27.99
CA GLU A 62 -16.77 7.57 -28.97
C GLU A 62 -16.17 7.51 -30.38
N ILE A 63 -15.35 8.48 -30.75
CA ILE A 63 -14.67 8.56 -32.05
C ILE A 63 -13.56 7.49 -32.15
N THR A 64 -12.85 7.22 -31.09
CA THR A 64 -11.80 6.18 -31.07
C THR A 64 -12.39 4.77 -31.11
N ALA A 65 -13.57 4.56 -30.51
CA ALA A 65 -14.31 3.31 -30.59
C ALA A 65 -14.84 3.03 -32.02
N GLU A 66 -15.37 4.06 -32.72
CA GLU A 66 -15.83 3.94 -34.11
C GLU A 66 -14.69 3.62 -35.09
N LEU A 67 -13.48 4.11 -34.84
CA LEU A 67 -12.32 3.85 -35.70
C LEU A 67 -11.69 2.49 -35.50
N GLY A 68 -12.29 1.62 -34.63
CA GLY A 68 -11.76 0.28 -34.35
C GLY A 68 -10.33 0.31 -33.78
N LEU A 69 -9.88 1.48 -33.39
CA LEU A 69 -8.77 1.61 -32.46
C LEU A 69 -9.35 1.08 -31.16
N ASP A 70 -9.30 -0.25 -31.04
CA ASP A 70 -9.51 -0.95 -29.79
C ASP A 70 -8.39 -0.48 -28.85
N ILE A 71 -8.56 0.78 -28.46
CA ILE A 71 -7.99 1.23 -27.23
C ILE A 71 -8.78 0.37 -26.27
N LYS A 72 -8.27 -0.91 -26.05
CA LYS A 72 -8.42 -1.41 -24.72
C LYS A 72 -8.20 -0.17 -23.90
N SER A 73 -9.28 0.34 -23.31
CA SER A 73 -9.19 1.16 -22.15
C SER A 73 -8.27 0.36 -21.25
N GLY A 74 -6.98 0.46 -21.54
CA GLY A 74 -5.95 0.10 -20.62
C GLY A 74 -6.46 0.92 -19.48
N GLU A 75 -7.04 0.26 -18.48
CA GLU A 75 -7.58 0.81 -17.26
C GLU A 75 -6.88 2.14 -17.12
N VAL A 76 -7.62 3.26 -17.25
CA VAL A 76 -7.01 4.59 -17.05
C VAL A 76 -6.36 4.38 -15.71
N GLU A 77 -5.04 4.16 -15.75
CA GLU A 77 -4.31 3.78 -14.55
C GLU A 77 -4.48 5.02 -13.71
N GLU A 78 -5.49 5.00 -12.83
CA GLU A 78 -5.80 6.12 -11.97
C GLU A 78 -4.49 6.46 -11.29
N ALA A 79 -3.77 7.43 -11.86
CA ALA A 79 -2.47 7.81 -11.37
C ALA A 79 -2.66 9.02 -10.47
N ILE A 80 -2.32 8.85 -9.21
CA ILE A 80 -2.34 9.96 -8.25
C ILE A 80 -1.05 10.75 -8.41
N PHE A 81 -1.19 12.04 -8.76
CA PHE A 81 -0.06 12.98 -8.77
C PHE A 81 0.18 13.49 -7.35
N LEU A 82 1.37 13.24 -6.82
CA LEU A 82 1.76 13.68 -5.49
C LEU A 82 2.75 14.84 -5.56
N THR A 83 2.43 15.92 -4.84
CA THR A 83 3.37 17.00 -4.58
C THR A 83 4.31 16.62 -3.43
N TRP A 84 5.43 17.35 -3.28
CA TRP A 84 6.34 17.16 -2.13
C TRP A 84 5.62 17.34 -0.78
N ASN A 85 4.67 18.25 -0.69
CA ASN A 85 3.89 18.48 0.54
C ASN A 85 3.03 17.26 0.91
N ASP A 86 2.41 16.61 -0.10
CA ASP A 86 1.59 15.41 0.10
C ASP A 86 2.47 14.25 0.59
N VAL A 87 3.65 14.10 -0.01
CA VAL A 87 4.65 13.11 0.38
C VAL A 87 5.10 13.31 1.83
N GLN A 88 5.44 14.55 2.24
CA GLN A 88 5.85 14.84 3.62
C GLN A 88 4.71 14.55 4.61
N THR A 89 3.48 14.91 4.25
CA THR A 89 2.31 14.64 5.08
C THR A 89 2.10 13.14 5.26
N TYR A 90 2.17 12.38 4.17
CA TYR A 90 2.06 10.92 4.22
C TYR A 90 3.17 10.28 5.05
N LEU A 91 4.44 10.63 4.82
CA LEU A 91 5.59 10.09 5.58
C LEU A 91 5.47 10.41 7.08
N THR A 92 5.02 11.60 7.42
CA THR A 92 4.79 11.99 8.83
C THR A 92 3.69 11.14 9.45
N LYS A 93 2.58 10.93 8.74
CA LYS A 93 1.47 10.08 9.18
C LYS A 93 1.88 8.61 9.28
N ALA A 94 2.61 8.08 8.31
CA ALA A 94 3.12 6.72 8.33
C ALA A 94 4.06 6.48 9.53
N LYS A 95 4.96 7.41 9.82
CA LYS A 95 5.81 7.35 11.02
C LYS A 95 5.01 7.35 12.31
N GLN A 96 4.02 8.25 12.43
CA GLN A 96 3.14 8.29 13.60
C GLN A 96 2.32 7.00 13.72
N SER A 97 1.83 6.48 12.61
CA SER A 97 1.08 5.22 12.55
C SER A 97 1.92 4.06 13.09
N GLY A 98 3.18 3.92 12.63
CA GLY A 98 4.10 2.90 13.14
C GLY A 98 4.31 3.00 14.65
N ILE A 99 4.44 4.22 15.21
CA ILE A 99 4.57 4.44 16.65
C ILE A 99 3.30 4.00 17.39
N TRP A 100 2.11 4.40 16.92
CA TRP A 100 0.84 4.04 17.57
C TRP A 100 0.57 2.54 17.53
N ILE A 101 0.82 1.89 16.40
CA ILE A 101 0.68 0.43 16.26
C ILE A 101 1.70 -0.28 17.17
N GLY A 102 2.96 0.12 17.12
CA GLY A 102 4.01 -0.48 17.93
C GLY A 102 3.75 -0.35 19.43
N LEU A 103 3.31 0.84 19.89
CA LEU A 103 2.92 1.05 21.29
C LEU A 103 1.72 0.18 21.69
N GLY A 104 0.71 0.05 20.83
CA GLY A 104 -0.43 -0.80 21.09
C GLY A 104 -0.04 -2.27 21.24
N VAL A 105 0.83 -2.77 20.35
CA VAL A 105 1.35 -4.15 20.44
C VAL A 105 2.18 -4.34 21.71
N TRP A 106 3.08 -3.42 22.03
CA TRP A 106 3.84 -3.48 23.27
C TRP A 106 2.94 -3.43 24.51
N LEU A 107 1.89 -2.60 24.51
CA LEU A 107 0.91 -2.51 25.60
C LEU A 107 0.17 -3.84 25.84
N ILE A 108 -0.17 -4.58 24.79
CA ILE A 108 -0.76 -5.93 24.90
C ILE A 108 0.23 -6.88 25.55
N ILE A 109 1.49 -6.88 25.11
CA ILE A 109 2.55 -7.74 25.70
C ILE A 109 2.80 -7.38 27.16
N ALA A 110 2.80 -6.10 27.49
CA ALA A 110 2.89 -5.62 28.87
C ALA A 110 1.68 -6.07 29.72
N GLY A 111 0.48 -6.09 29.12
CA GLY A 111 -0.72 -6.65 29.73
C GLY A 111 -0.58 -8.14 30.07
N VAL A 112 -0.05 -8.93 29.13
CA VAL A 112 0.28 -10.36 29.41
C VAL A 112 1.31 -10.47 30.52
N SER A 113 2.34 -9.64 30.51
CA SER A 113 3.37 -9.57 31.56
C SER A 113 2.75 -9.27 32.94
N SER A 114 1.74 -8.40 33.00
CA SER A 114 1.07 -8.05 34.26
C SER A 114 0.26 -9.21 34.88
N VAL A 115 -0.27 -10.11 34.04
CA VAL A 115 -0.95 -11.32 34.53
C VAL A 115 0.03 -12.20 35.32
N VAL A 116 1.24 -12.38 34.79
CA VAL A 116 2.30 -13.18 35.44
C VAL A 116 2.80 -12.51 36.71
N LEU A 117 2.89 -11.18 36.73
CA LEU A 117 3.45 -10.42 37.87
C LEU A 117 2.45 -10.25 39.03
N LEU A 118 1.17 -9.98 38.69
CA LEU A 118 0.14 -9.55 39.63
C LEU A 118 -0.96 -10.59 39.84
N ASP A 119 -0.91 -11.70 39.12
CA ASP A 119 -1.98 -12.72 39.07
C ASP A 119 -3.37 -12.10 38.80
N ASN A 120 -3.40 -11.08 37.94
CA ASN A 120 -4.60 -10.28 37.67
C ASN A 120 -4.87 -10.14 36.18
N VAL A 121 -5.84 -10.89 35.68
CA VAL A 121 -6.24 -10.89 34.26
C VAL A 121 -6.98 -9.59 33.87
N PHE A 122 -7.58 -8.87 34.82
CA PHE A 122 -8.34 -7.65 34.52
C PHE A 122 -7.46 -6.59 33.82
N ILE A 123 -6.20 -6.43 34.23
CA ILE A 123 -5.25 -5.50 33.63
C ILE A 123 -5.01 -5.83 32.16
N LEU A 124 -4.93 -7.11 31.80
CA LEU A 124 -4.81 -7.54 30.41
C LEU A 124 -5.99 -7.06 29.56
N PHE A 125 -7.23 -7.23 30.05
CA PHE A 125 -8.41 -6.75 29.31
C PHE A 125 -8.39 -5.23 29.13
N VAL A 126 -7.97 -4.48 30.12
CA VAL A 126 -7.85 -3.01 30.05
C VAL A 126 -6.80 -2.62 29.00
N THR A 127 -5.61 -3.23 29.02
CA THR A 127 -4.54 -2.93 28.07
C THR A 127 -4.91 -3.30 26.64
N VAL A 128 -5.60 -4.43 26.45
CA VAL A 128 -6.13 -4.83 25.14
C VAL A 128 -7.18 -3.85 24.65
N ALA A 129 -8.12 -3.41 25.49
CA ALA A 129 -9.15 -2.44 25.11
C ALA A 129 -8.52 -1.11 24.65
N ILE A 130 -7.51 -0.62 25.38
CA ILE A 130 -6.76 0.58 25.00
C ILE A 130 -6.04 0.38 23.67
N ALA A 131 -5.32 -0.75 23.48
CA ALA A 131 -4.58 -1.04 22.27
C ALA A 131 -5.51 -1.14 21.05
N VAL A 132 -6.65 -1.83 21.16
CA VAL A 132 -7.65 -1.94 20.10
C VAL A 132 -8.20 -0.56 19.73
N THR A 133 -8.52 0.28 20.72
CA THR A 133 -8.95 1.67 20.47
C THR A 133 -7.87 2.45 19.71
N MET A 134 -6.59 2.31 20.09
CA MET A 134 -5.47 2.94 19.39
C MET A 134 -5.39 2.46 17.93
N PHE A 135 -5.57 1.17 17.66
CA PHE A 135 -5.53 0.62 16.30
C PHE A 135 -6.68 1.14 15.44
N ILE A 136 -7.91 1.20 15.97
CA ILE A 136 -9.07 1.72 15.24
C ILE A 136 -8.89 3.20 14.89
N VAL A 137 -8.48 4.02 15.87
CA VAL A 137 -8.25 5.46 15.65
C VAL A 137 -7.12 5.68 14.63
N ASN A 138 -6.06 4.89 14.72
CA ASN A 138 -4.94 4.97 13.78
C ASN A 138 -5.34 4.51 12.38
N GLY A 139 -6.11 3.42 12.25
CA GLY A 139 -6.63 2.92 10.98
C GLY A 139 -7.47 3.98 10.26
N ASN A 140 -8.38 4.65 10.98
CA ASN A 140 -9.18 5.75 10.42
C ASN A 140 -8.30 6.92 9.92
N LYS A 141 -7.21 7.25 10.61
CA LYS A 141 -6.27 8.30 10.18
C LYS A 141 -5.46 7.91 8.94
N MET A 142 -5.22 6.63 8.73
CA MET A 142 -4.47 6.12 7.57
C MET A 142 -5.37 5.76 6.38
N SER A 143 -6.69 5.62 6.60
CA SER A 143 -7.66 5.27 5.55
C SER A 143 -7.57 6.14 4.28
N PRO A 144 -7.37 7.48 4.32
CA PRO A 144 -7.24 8.29 3.11
C PRO A 144 -6.02 7.93 2.24
N TYR A 145 -5.03 7.27 2.80
CA TYR A 145 -3.79 6.88 2.11
C TYR A 145 -3.80 5.42 1.61
N ALA A 146 -4.88 4.66 1.86
CA ALA A 146 -4.98 3.26 1.43
C ALA A 146 -4.86 3.12 -0.10
N SER A 147 -5.36 4.10 -0.86
CA SER A 147 -5.22 4.14 -2.33
C SER A 147 -3.77 4.23 -2.83
N TYR A 148 -2.82 4.70 -2.01
CA TYR A 148 -1.41 4.79 -2.40
C TYR A 148 -0.76 3.41 -2.60
N GLU A 149 -1.29 2.37 -1.97
CA GLU A 149 -0.83 0.98 -2.14
C GLU A 149 -1.37 0.36 -3.44
N GLU A 150 -2.56 0.76 -3.87
CA GLU A 150 -3.27 0.12 -4.99
C GLU A 150 -3.08 0.86 -6.32
N ILE A 151 -2.98 2.20 -6.29
CA ILE A 151 -2.98 3.07 -7.46
C ILE A 151 -1.55 3.46 -7.83
N SER A 152 -1.27 3.61 -9.12
CA SER A 152 0.02 4.11 -9.61
C SER A 152 0.25 5.54 -9.16
N LEU A 153 1.38 5.78 -8.49
CA LEU A 153 1.77 7.11 -8.04
C LEU A 153 2.68 7.76 -9.09
N ARG A 154 2.32 8.95 -9.55
CA ARG A 154 3.18 9.78 -10.42
C ARG A 154 3.86 10.84 -9.59
N LEU A 155 5.17 10.82 -9.61
CA LEU A 155 6.06 11.73 -8.90
C LEU A 155 6.86 12.56 -9.91
N ASP A 156 6.99 13.86 -9.66
CA ASP A 156 7.99 14.69 -10.35
C ASP A 156 9.41 14.21 -10.01
N SER A 157 10.35 14.37 -10.95
CA SER A 157 11.75 13.95 -10.80
C SER A 157 12.41 14.53 -9.54
N ASN A 158 12.18 15.79 -9.23
CA ASN A 158 12.68 16.47 -8.04
C ASN A 158 12.08 15.88 -6.75
N THR A 159 10.77 15.58 -6.74
CA THR A 159 10.09 14.95 -5.60
C THR A 159 10.62 13.54 -5.36
N ARG A 160 10.84 12.78 -6.43
CA ARG A 160 11.43 11.43 -6.35
C ARG A 160 12.83 11.43 -5.74
N GLU A 161 13.70 12.35 -6.19
CA GLU A 161 15.06 12.50 -5.66
C GLU A 161 15.05 12.85 -4.17
N LYS A 162 14.14 13.73 -3.74
CA LYS A 162 13.96 14.07 -2.32
C LYS A 162 13.53 12.85 -1.48
N ILE A 163 12.60 12.03 -1.98
CA ILE A 163 12.18 10.82 -1.30
C ILE A 163 13.35 9.83 -1.16
N GLU A 164 14.14 9.65 -2.22
CA GLU A 164 15.31 8.77 -2.19
C GLU A 164 16.37 9.27 -1.20
N THR A 165 16.56 10.56 -1.11
CA THR A 165 17.48 11.19 -0.15
C THR A 165 17.00 10.98 1.29
N GLU A 166 15.73 11.22 1.58
CA GLU A 166 15.15 10.99 2.92
C GLU A 166 15.18 9.51 3.30
N ARG A 167 14.90 8.61 2.34
CA ARG A 167 15.04 7.16 2.54
C ARG A 167 16.47 6.78 2.89
N ALA A 168 17.44 7.27 2.13
CA ALA A 168 18.87 7.00 2.38
C ALA A 168 19.33 7.50 3.76
N ARG A 169 18.80 8.65 4.21
CA ARG A 169 19.04 9.20 5.54
C ARG A 169 18.44 8.36 6.66
N PHE A 170 17.28 7.75 6.43
CA PHE A 170 16.59 6.91 7.42
C PHE A 170 17.16 5.48 7.49
N MET A 171 17.68 4.92 6.39
CA MET A 171 18.13 3.52 6.32
C MET A 171 19.11 3.10 7.42
N PRO A 172 20.13 3.90 7.81
CA PRO A 172 20.99 3.53 8.92
C PRO A 172 20.26 3.39 10.26
N SER A 173 19.28 4.28 10.53
CA SER A 173 18.44 4.20 11.73
C SER A 173 17.53 2.97 11.70
N CYS A 174 16.95 2.65 10.54
CA CYS A 174 16.15 1.43 10.34
C CYS A 174 16.98 0.18 10.64
N THR A 175 18.18 0.09 10.05
CA THR A 175 19.10 -1.03 10.30
C THR A 175 19.49 -1.14 11.77
N ALA A 176 19.77 0.00 12.43
CA ALA A 176 20.09 0.01 13.86
C ALA A 176 18.92 -0.45 14.74
N MET A 177 17.68 -0.04 14.44
CA MET A 177 16.48 -0.49 15.16
C MET A 177 16.27 -2.01 15.00
N VAL A 178 16.42 -2.53 13.79
CA VAL A 178 16.25 -3.96 13.51
C VAL A 178 17.37 -4.77 14.15
N ALA A 179 18.63 -4.40 13.95
CA ALA A 179 19.77 -5.09 14.53
C ALA A 179 19.75 -5.03 16.07
N GLY A 180 19.43 -3.86 16.64
CA GLY A 180 19.29 -3.67 18.08
C GLY A 180 18.15 -4.51 18.67
N GLY A 181 17.00 -4.56 18.01
CA GLY A 181 15.87 -5.40 18.45
C GLY A 181 16.23 -6.90 18.43
N ILE A 182 16.89 -7.37 17.37
CA ILE A 182 17.37 -8.75 17.29
C ILE A 182 18.37 -9.04 18.39
N ALA A 183 19.35 -8.17 18.59
CA ALA A 183 20.36 -8.32 19.65
C ALA A 183 19.73 -8.37 21.06
N LEU A 184 18.74 -7.51 21.35
CA LEU A 184 17.99 -7.53 22.61
C LEU A 184 17.26 -8.85 22.84
N ILE A 185 16.59 -9.40 21.83
CA ILE A 185 15.92 -10.69 21.92
C ILE A 185 16.92 -11.80 22.18
N LEU A 186 18.03 -11.85 21.44
CA LEU A 186 19.05 -12.89 21.63
C LEU A 186 19.70 -12.83 23.00
N LEU A 187 20.00 -11.61 23.48
CA LEU A 187 20.59 -11.41 24.83
C LEU A 187 19.62 -11.86 25.92
N VAL A 188 18.35 -11.49 25.83
CA VAL A 188 17.40 -11.86 26.88
C VAL A 188 17.04 -13.35 26.84
N VAL A 189 16.98 -13.97 25.65
CA VAL A 189 16.83 -15.42 25.50
C VAL A 189 18.04 -16.13 26.12
N GLY A 190 19.26 -15.67 25.85
CA GLY A 190 20.47 -16.19 26.49
C GLY A 190 20.46 -16.03 28.01
N ALA A 191 20.00 -14.87 28.51
CA ALA A 191 19.92 -14.61 29.95
C ALA A 191 18.98 -15.59 30.66
N VAL A 192 17.82 -15.89 30.09
CA VAL A 192 16.84 -16.86 30.63
C VAL A 192 17.44 -18.26 30.79
N THR A 193 18.40 -18.64 29.95
CA THR A 193 19.03 -19.98 30.03
C THR A 193 20.11 -20.09 31.09
N VAL A 194 20.67 -18.96 31.56
CA VAL A 194 21.83 -18.93 32.47
C VAL A 194 21.46 -18.45 33.86
N ILE A 195 20.48 -17.59 33.99
CA ILE A 195 20.04 -16.98 35.25
C ILE A 195 18.53 -17.14 35.41
N ASP A 196 18.07 -17.09 36.66
CA ASP A 196 16.62 -17.05 36.95
C ASP A 196 16.04 -15.67 36.58
N PHE A 197 15.86 -15.48 35.27
CA PHE A 197 15.44 -14.21 34.70
C PHE A 197 13.93 -14.02 34.82
N PRO A 198 13.45 -12.87 35.35
CA PRO A 198 12.01 -12.66 35.55
C PRO A 198 11.22 -12.66 34.21
N ILE A 199 10.26 -13.58 34.08
CA ILE A 199 9.40 -13.69 32.88
C ILE A 199 8.72 -12.36 32.51
N PRO A 200 8.20 -11.54 33.45
CA PRO A 200 7.64 -10.22 33.11
C PRO A 200 8.63 -9.30 32.44
N LEU A 201 9.88 -9.28 32.89
CA LEU A 201 10.93 -8.45 32.29
C LEU A 201 11.31 -8.97 30.90
N PHE A 202 11.43 -10.29 30.73
CA PHE A 202 11.63 -10.94 29.44
C PHE A 202 10.58 -10.50 28.41
N LEU A 203 9.29 -10.61 28.76
CA LEU A 203 8.17 -10.22 27.88
C LEU A 203 8.23 -8.74 27.51
N ASN A 204 8.55 -7.84 28.43
CA ASN A 204 8.65 -6.41 28.15
C ASN A 204 9.82 -6.07 27.21
N ILE A 205 10.98 -6.75 27.34
CA ILE A 205 12.13 -6.56 26.43
C ILE A 205 11.77 -7.08 25.01
N VAL A 206 11.12 -8.21 24.92
CA VAL A 206 10.62 -8.73 23.64
C VAL A 206 9.60 -7.76 23.02
N GLY A 207 8.65 -7.25 23.83
CA GLY A 207 7.67 -6.27 23.39
C GLY A 207 8.29 -4.98 22.88
N PHE A 208 9.34 -4.49 23.56
CA PHE A 208 10.09 -3.32 23.10
C PHE A 208 10.85 -3.59 21.78
N SER A 209 11.41 -4.78 21.61
CA SER A 209 12.06 -5.17 20.35
C SER A 209 11.06 -5.21 19.19
N VAL A 210 9.86 -5.77 19.43
CA VAL A 210 8.76 -5.77 18.44
C VAL A 210 8.31 -4.35 18.12
N PHE A 211 8.23 -3.46 19.10
CA PHE A 211 7.93 -2.04 18.89
C PHE A 211 8.95 -1.39 17.92
N LEU A 212 10.25 -1.64 18.09
CA LEU A 212 11.29 -1.15 17.19
C LEU A 212 11.13 -1.69 15.77
N PHE A 213 10.79 -2.97 15.61
CA PHE A 213 10.56 -3.59 14.30
C PHE A 213 9.37 -2.99 13.58
N ILE A 214 8.27 -2.71 14.30
CA ILE A 214 7.07 -2.11 13.73
C ILE A 214 7.36 -0.69 13.23
N ILE A 215 8.07 0.13 13.99
CA ILE A 215 8.44 1.49 13.55
C ILE A 215 9.33 1.42 12.32
N ALA A 216 10.40 0.62 12.37
CA ALA A 216 11.34 0.47 11.27
C ALA A 216 10.63 -0.02 10.00
N GLY A 217 9.79 -1.05 10.11
CA GLY A 217 9.03 -1.63 9.01
C GLY A 217 8.01 -0.68 8.42
N SER A 218 7.15 -0.06 9.24
CA SER A 218 6.10 0.85 8.77
C SER A 218 6.66 2.04 8.01
N TYR A 219 7.74 2.64 8.51
CA TYR A 219 8.32 3.82 7.87
C TYR A 219 9.13 3.45 6.62
N SER A 220 9.83 2.30 6.61
CA SER A 220 10.50 1.77 5.40
C SER A 220 9.49 1.43 4.31
N SER A 221 8.39 0.78 4.67
CA SER A 221 7.31 0.43 3.73
C SER A 221 6.68 1.67 3.08
N ALA A 222 6.54 2.78 3.83
CA ALA A 222 6.01 4.02 3.27
C ALA A 222 6.90 4.57 2.13
N PHE A 223 8.22 4.47 2.23
CA PHE A 223 9.12 4.82 1.13
C PHE A 223 8.99 3.87 -0.06
N ASP A 224 8.83 2.57 0.20
CA ASP A 224 8.70 1.57 -0.85
C ASP A 224 7.38 1.72 -1.62
N ILE A 225 6.28 2.09 -0.94
CA ILE A 225 5.00 2.47 -1.55
C ILE A 225 5.16 3.68 -2.47
N LEU A 226 5.78 4.76 -1.98
CA LEU A 226 5.96 6.00 -2.74
C LEU A 226 6.87 5.81 -3.97
N LEU A 227 7.93 5.02 -3.83
CA LEU A 227 8.91 4.78 -4.90
C LEU A 227 8.52 3.63 -5.83
N GLY A 228 7.44 2.89 -5.53
CA GLY A 228 7.05 1.68 -6.26
C GLY A 228 8.17 0.62 -6.23
N LYS A 229 8.80 0.41 -5.07
CA LYS A 229 9.88 -0.57 -4.90
C LYS A 229 9.41 -1.81 -4.13
N GLY A 230 10.14 -2.91 -4.23
CA GLY A 230 9.81 -4.15 -3.55
C GLY A 230 8.46 -4.72 -3.99
N ASP A 231 7.61 -5.06 -3.04
CA ASP A 231 6.28 -5.63 -3.29
C ASP A 231 5.34 -4.65 -4.04
N TYR A 232 5.64 -3.36 -4.02
CA TYR A 232 4.85 -2.31 -4.69
C TYR A 232 5.35 -1.99 -6.10
N ALA A 233 6.36 -2.68 -6.61
CA ALA A 233 6.89 -2.49 -7.96
C ALA A 233 5.91 -2.98 -9.05
N ASN A 234 5.04 -3.92 -8.72
CA ASN A 234 4.02 -4.44 -9.61
C ASN A 234 2.67 -4.51 -8.89
N LYS A 235 1.98 -3.37 -8.84
CA LYS A 235 0.72 -3.21 -8.12
C LYS A 235 -0.40 -4.12 -8.64
N GLU A 236 -0.44 -4.43 -9.93
CA GLU A 236 -1.41 -5.38 -10.49
C GLU A 236 -1.20 -6.82 -9.99
N ALA A 237 0.06 -7.28 -9.97
CA ALA A 237 0.38 -8.61 -9.46
C ALA A 237 0.09 -8.71 -7.96
N VAL A 238 0.41 -7.67 -7.20
CA VAL A 238 0.10 -7.57 -5.76
C VAL A 238 -1.40 -7.56 -5.51
N LYS A 239 -2.18 -6.79 -6.29
CA LYS A 239 -3.64 -6.74 -6.19
C LYS A 239 -4.29 -8.10 -6.51
N LYS A 240 -3.81 -8.78 -7.56
CA LYS A 240 -4.28 -10.14 -7.93
C LYS A 240 -3.92 -11.18 -6.88
N SER A 241 -2.65 -11.21 -6.44
CA SER A 241 -2.20 -12.14 -5.41
C SER A 241 -2.88 -11.88 -4.07
N GLY A 242 -3.03 -10.62 -3.66
CA GLY A 242 -3.72 -10.23 -2.42
C GLY A 242 -5.18 -10.67 -2.39
N ARG A 243 -5.90 -10.53 -3.51
CA ARG A 243 -7.29 -11.01 -3.61
C ARG A 243 -7.38 -12.53 -3.43
N ILE A 244 -6.47 -13.29 -4.05
CA ILE A 244 -6.44 -14.75 -3.93
C ILE A 244 -6.08 -15.17 -2.52
N VAL A 245 -5.04 -14.55 -1.93
CA VAL A 245 -4.63 -14.80 -0.54
C VAL A 245 -5.76 -14.47 0.43
N GLY A 246 -6.47 -13.35 0.23
CA GLY A 246 -7.63 -12.97 1.04
C GLY A 246 -8.77 -13.98 0.96
N THR A 247 -9.10 -14.46 -0.23
CA THR A 247 -10.13 -15.49 -0.43
C THR A 247 -9.72 -16.83 0.22
N LEU A 248 -8.46 -17.21 0.07
CA LEU A 248 -7.90 -18.41 0.73
C LEU A 248 -7.93 -18.27 2.25
N ALA A 249 -7.54 -17.12 2.78
CA ALA A 249 -7.55 -16.85 4.23
C ALA A 249 -8.96 -16.96 4.83
N ALA A 250 -9.98 -16.48 4.11
CA ALA A 250 -11.37 -16.50 4.53
C ALA A 250 -11.91 -17.93 4.72
N VAL A 251 -11.34 -18.92 4.04
CA VAL A 251 -11.70 -20.34 4.19
C VAL A 251 -10.73 -21.07 5.12
N TYR A 252 -9.44 -20.81 4.95
CA TYR A 252 -8.36 -21.51 5.66
C TYR A 252 -8.43 -21.32 7.18
N TRP A 253 -8.57 -20.08 7.66
CA TRP A 253 -8.58 -19.80 9.09
C TRP A 253 -9.80 -20.33 9.85
N PRO A 254 -11.03 -20.25 9.33
CA PRO A 254 -12.17 -20.92 9.94
C PRO A 254 -12.01 -22.44 10.04
N VAL A 255 -11.43 -23.08 9.01
CA VAL A 255 -11.15 -24.54 9.05
C VAL A 255 -10.10 -24.87 10.11
N ALA A 256 -8.98 -24.14 10.17
CA ALA A 256 -7.97 -24.31 11.20
C ALA A 256 -8.56 -24.11 12.61
N THR A 257 -9.41 -23.09 12.79
CA THR A 257 -10.12 -22.84 14.05
C THR A 257 -11.05 -23.99 14.41
N ALA A 258 -11.83 -24.51 13.45
CA ALA A 258 -12.73 -25.64 13.67
C ALA A 258 -11.95 -26.91 14.11
N ILE A 259 -10.78 -27.16 13.50
CA ILE A 259 -9.90 -28.27 13.89
C ILE A 259 -9.37 -28.06 15.30
N ALA A 260 -8.92 -26.86 15.66
CA ALA A 260 -8.42 -26.56 17.00
C ALA A 260 -9.53 -26.73 18.06
N LEU A 261 -10.74 -26.24 17.79
CA LEU A 261 -11.90 -26.41 18.67
C LEU A 261 -12.31 -27.87 18.78
N TRP A 262 -12.29 -28.63 17.70
CA TRP A 262 -12.54 -30.06 17.72
C TRP A 262 -11.52 -30.80 18.63
N GLN A 263 -10.23 -30.51 18.48
CA GLN A 263 -9.18 -31.07 19.32
C GLN A 263 -9.37 -30.70 20.80
N LEU A 264 -9.77 -29.48 21.10
CA LEU A 264 -10.09 -29.05 22.46
C LEU A 264 -11.30 -29.83 23.00
N PHE A 265 -12.34 -30.04 22.18
CA PHE A 265 -13.57 -30.74 22.61
C PHE A 265 -13.36 -32.21 22.94
N ILE A 266 -12.43 -32.88 22.26
CA ILE A 266 -12.04 -34.26 22.57
C ILE A 266 -11.02 -34.37 23.70
N GLY A 267 -10.70 -33.25 24.36
CA GLY A 267 -9.78 -33.23 25.52
C GLY A 267 -8.29 -33.36 25.15
N ASN A 268 -7.90 -33.07 23.88
CA ASN A 268 -6.50 -33.13 23.49
C ASN A 268 -5.73 -31.90 24.02
N ALA A 269 -4.74 -32.13 24.89
CA ALA A 269 -3.90 -31.09 25.48
C ALA A 269 -3.05 -30.32 24.44
N TYR A 270 -2.84 -30.89 23.26
CA TYR A 270 -2.02 -30.28 22.20
C TYR A 270 -2.84 -29.51 21.14
N PHE A 271 -4.09 -29.16 21.42
CA PHE A 271 -4.95 -28.40 20.49
C PHE A 271 -4.31 -27.09 20.00
N TRP A 272 -3.48 -26.45 20.81
CA TRP A 272 -2.78 -25.21 20.49
C TRP A 272 -1.73 -25.35 19.36
N VAL A 273 -1.21 -26.58 19.12
CA VAL A 273 -0.21 -26.86 18.05
C VAL A 273 -0.80 -26.63 16.67
N VAL A 274 -2.12 -26.70 16.54
CA VAL A 274 -2.81 -26.38 15.27
C VAL A 274 -2.45 -24.98 14.77
N TRP A 275 -2.31 -23.99 15.65
CA TRP A 275 -2.05 -22.60 15.26
C TRP A 275 -0.66 -22.37 14.65
N PRO A 276 0.45 -22.79 15.28
CA PRO A 276 1.78 -22.69 14.67
C PRO A 276 1.88 -23.44 13.35
N VAL A 277 1.34 -24.67 13.28
CA VAL A 277 1.36 -25.49 12.06
C VAL A 277 0.54 -24.81 10.95
N ALA A 278 -0.66 -24.36 11.25
CA ALA A 278 -1.50 -23.63 10.31
C ALA A 278 -0.82 -22.33 9.82
N GLY A 279 -0.17 -21.61 10.72
CA GLY A 279 0.57 -20.39 10.36
C GLY A 279 1.71 -20.63 9.37
N VAL A 280 2.53 -21.66 9.62
CA VAL A 280 3.64 -22.03 8.73
C VAL A 280 3.13 -22.48 7.35
N LEU A 281 2.10 -23.33 7.31
CA LEU A 281 1.50 -23.80 6.07
C LEU A 281 0.88 -22.64 5.27
N PHE A 282 0.13 -21.77 5.93
CA PHE A 282 -0.46 -20.61 5.27
C PHE A 282 0.60 -19.65 4.73
N GLY A 283 1.66 -19.40 5.50
CA GLY A 283 2.80 -18.59 5.06
C GLY A 283 3.49 -19.17 3.83
N GLY A 284 3.68 -20.49 3.77
CA GLY A 284 4.24 -21.19 2.61
C GLY A 284 3.35 -21.07 1.37
N ILE A 285 2.03 -21.20 1.52
CA ILE A 285 1.06 -21.02 0.43
C ILE A 285 1.09 -19.56 -0.09
N CYS A 286 1.06 -18.59 0.80
CA CYS A 286 1.14 -17.16 0.43
C CYS A 286 2.44 -16.84 -0.30
N GLY A 287 3.59 -17.33 0.19
CA GLY A 287 4.88 -17.18 -0.47
C GLY A 287 4.89 -17.79 -1.87
N GLY A 288 4.35 -19.01 -2.03
CA GLY A 288 4.21 -19.67 -3.33
C GLY A 288 3.35 -18.87 -4.33
N ILE A 289 2.22 -18.33 -3.88
CA ILE A 289 1.34 -17.49 -4.70
C ILE A 289 2.07 -16.20 -5.12
N ALA A 290 2.74 -15.53 -4.21
CA ALA A 290 3.49 -14.30 -4.50
C ALA A 290 4.59 -14.53 -5.56
N VAL A 291 5.37 -15.61 -5.44
CA VAL A 291 6.40 -15.99 -6.41
C VAL A 291 5.78 -16.32 -7.78
N TRP A 292 4.69 -17.09 -7.81
CA TRP A 292 4.02 -17.50 -9.05
C TRP A 292 3.54 -16.29 -9.86
N TYR A 293 2.89 -15.32 -9.21
CA TYR A 293 2.40 -14.12 -9.88
C TYR A 293 3.53 -13.16 -10.23
N GLY A 294 4.57 -13.05 -9.41
CA GLY A 294 5.74 -12.23 -9.69
C GLY A 294 6.59 -12.71 -10.88
N THR A 295 6.66 -14.03 -11.11
CA THR A 295 7.41 -14.61 -12.24
C THR A 295 6.62 -14.59 -13.55
N LYS A 296 5.29 -14.77 -13.52
CA LYS A 296 4.45 -14.79 -14.71
C LYS A 296 4.46 -13.46 -15.46
N ASP A 297 4.60 -12.36 -14.74
CA ASP A 297 4.60 -11.01 -15.30
C ASP A 297 5.96 -10.63 -15.94
N LYS A 298 7.06 -11.24 -15.48
CA LYS A 298 8.39 -11.06 -16.11
C LYS A 298 8.49 -11.75 -17.46
N ASN A 299 7.73 -12.80 -17.72
CA ASN A 299 7.76 -13.55 -18.98
C ASN A 299 6.81 -12.97 -20.05
N ASN A 300 5.94 -12.03 -19.69
CA ASN A 300 5.00 -11.38 -20.61
C ASN A 300 5.44 -9.96 -21.04
N LYS A 301 6.60 -9.51 -20.59
CA LYS A 301 7.29 -8.29 -21.06
C LYS A 301 8.50 -8.66 -21.90
#